data_227e124a254ac3528a9353a28f736ec5
#
_entry.id   227e124a254ac3528a9353a28f736ec5
#
_cell.length_a   1.000
_cell.length_b   1.000
_cell.length_c   1.000
_cell.angle_alpha   90.00
_cell.angle_beta   90.00
_cell.angle_gamma   90.00
#
_symmetry.space_group_name_H-M   'P 1'
#
loop_
_entity.id
_entity.type
_entity.pdbx_description
1 polymer ?
#
loop_
_entity_poly.entity_id
_entity_poly.type
_entity_poly.pdbx_seq_one_letter_code
_entity_poly.pdbx_strand_id
1 'polypeptide(L)'
;MNSTLRLMLSFLIVISFAGLTLAHGAGERLKIADFVSDPDSFAGRTVEVEARVVAISADGQSLELFDSPSHTRISVQLAQLPKTEREALICSDVREVLVRGRVSMVGGRMTIHAQSVTNLCNLQINLSEMPVPQ
;
A
#
# COMPACT_ATOMS: atom_id res chain seq x y z
N MET A 1 29.49 -28.92 29.04
CA MET A 1 29.10 -27.61 29.60
C MET A 1 28.94 -26.51 28.55
N ASN A 2 29.59 -26.63 27.40
CA ASN A 2 29.52 -25.61 26.34
C ASN A 2 28.38 -25.76 25.35
N SER A 3 27.63 -26.90 25.36
CA SER A 3 26.52 -27.14 24.44
C SER A 3 25.23 -26.42 24.87
N THR A 4 24.97 -26.27 26.15
CA THR A 4 23.81 -25.56 26.71
C THR A 4 23.91 -24.04 26.51
N LEU A 5 25.12 -23.49 26.59
CA LEU A 5 25.37 -22.06 26.36
C LEU A 5 25.20 -21.70 24.86
N ARG A 6 25.63 -22.58 23.97
CA ARG A 6 25.46 -22.40 22.53
C ARG A 6 23.99 -22.49 22.10
N LEU A 7 23.20 -23.37 22.72
CA LEU A 7 21.77 -23.46 22.45
C LEU A 7 21.02 -22.22 22.93
N MET A 8 21.40 -21.67 24.09
CA MET A 8 20.77 -20.43 24.58
C MET A 8 21.11 -19.21 23.72
N LEU A 9 22.35 -19.12 23.21
CA LEU A 9 22.75 -18.03 22.33
C LEU A 9 22.02 -18.10 20.98
N SER A 10 21.83 -19.30 20.45
CA SER A 10 21.07 -19.50 19.20
C SER A 10 19.59 -19.14 19.37
N PHE A 11 19.02 -19.42 20.53
CA PHE A 11 17.63 -19.08 20.82
C PHE A 11 17.40 -17.57 20.97
N LEU A 12 18.34 -16.86 21.57
CA LEU A 12 18.32 -15.40 21.70
C LEU A 12 18.42 -14.69 20.35
N ILE A 13 19.22 -15.22 19.42
CA ILE A 13 19.38 -14.66 18.06
C ILE A 13 18.07 -14.82 17.26
N VAL A 14 17.36 -15.94 17.39
CA VAL A 14 16.09 -16.19 16.71
C VAL A 14 14.99 -15.26 17.21
N ILE A 15 14.93 -14.97 18.51
CA ILE A 15 13.95 -14.04 19.09
C ILE A 15 14.20 -12.60 18.64
N SER A 16 15.45 -12.19 18.49
CA SER A 16 15.81 -10.86 17.97
C SER A 16 15.41 -10.69 16.52
N PHE A 17 15.52 -11.73 15.70
CA PHE A 17 15.11 -11.70 14.30
C PHE A 17 13.58 -11.63 14.13
N ALA A 18 12.81 -12.32 14.96
CA ALA A 18 11.36 -12.27 14.98
C ALA A 18 10.83 -10.89 15.38
N GLY A 19 11.48 -10.18 16.30
CA GLY A 19 11.14 -8.82 16.70
C GLY A 19 11.35 -7.80 15.58
N LEU A 20 12.39 -7.95 14.77
CA LEU A 20 12.66 -7.09 13.61
C LEU A 20 11.64 -7.28 12.48
N THR A 21 11.15 -8.48 12.25
CA THR A 21 10.12 -8.76 11.22
C THR A 21 8.77 -8.17 11.59
N LEU A 22 8.39 -8.10 12.84
CA LEU A 22 7.14 -7.49 13.32
C LEU A 22 7.17 -5.95 13.22
N ALA A 23 8.32 -5.32 13.39
CA ALA A 23 8.49 -3.88 13.25
C ALA A 23 8.32 -3.37 11.80
N HIS A 24 8.50 -4.23 10.81
CA HIS A 24 8.37 -3.90 9.38
C HIS A 24 6.97 -4.18 8.80
N GLY A 25 6.01 -4.63 9.62
CA GLY A 25 4.65 -4.94 9.20
C GLY A 25 3.74 -3.74 8.90
N ALA A 26 4.17 -2.52 9.24
CA ALA A 26 3.40 -1.30 9.04
C ALA A 26 3.71 -0.64 7.71
N GLY A 27 3.48 -1.04 6.59
CA GLY A 27 3.75 -0.50 5.23
C GLY A 27 4.43 0.88 5.20
N GLU A 28 5.52 0.99 4.50
CA GLU A 28 6.24 2.23 4.29
C GLU A 28 5.47 3.14 3.34
N ARG A 29 5.28 4.42 3.72
CA ARG A 29 4.60 5.40 2.88
C ARG A 29 5.56 5.92 1.82
N LEU A 30 5.22 5.67 0.56
CA LEU A 30 6.08 5.96 -0.58
C LEU A 30 5.37 6.80 -1.64
N LYS A 31 6.15 7.56 -2.38
CA LYS A 31 5.70 8.25 -3.60
C LYS A 31 5.89 7.33 -4.81
N ILE A 32 5.08 7.53 -5.85
CA ILE A 32 5.21 6.77 -7.09
C ILE A 32 6.61 6.91 -7.70
N ALA A 33 7.22 8.09 -7.61
CA ALA A 33 8.58 8.33 -8.06
C ALA A 33 9.62 7.40 -7.42
N ASP A 34 9.43 7.00 -6.17
CA ASP A 34 10.35 6.09 -5.46
C ASP A 34 10.35 4.68 -6.07
N PHE A 35 9.19 4.23 -6.55
CA PHE A 35 9.07 2.93 -7.22
C PHE A 35 9.74 2.90 -8.59
N VAL A 36 9.67 4.00 -9.32
CA VAL A 36 10.18 4.09 -10.70
C VAL A 36 11.70 4.05 -10.73
N SER A 37 12.35 4.59 -9.70
CA SER A 37 13.80 4.62 -9.61
C SER A 37 14.43 3.23 -9.38
N ASP A 38 13.73 2.37 -8.64
CA ASP A 38 14.21 1.02 -8.33
C ASP A 38 13.05 0.05 -8.07
N PRO A 39 12.32 -0.36 -9.13
CA PRO A 39 11.11 -1.19 -8.98
C PRO A 39 11.39 -2.56 -8.36
N ASP A 40 12.54 -3.15 -8.63
CA ASP A 40 12.87 -4.50 -8.15
C ASP A 40 13.07 -4.55 -6.64
N SER A 41 13.50 -3.46 -6.02
CA SER A 41 13.67 -3.40 -4.56
C SER A 41 12.36 -3.43 -3.79
N PHE A 42 11.24 -3.08 -4.42
CA PHE A 42 9.91 -3.06 -3.80
C PHE A 42 9.09 -4.33 -4.06
N ALA A 43 9.50 -5.17 -4.99
CA ALA A 43 8.79 -6.41 -5.32
C ALA A 43 8.62 -7.30 -4.08
N GLY A 44 7.40 -7.76 -3.82
CA GLY A 44 7.04 -8.58 -2.66
C GLY A 44 6.86 -7.81 -1.35
N ARG A 45 7.08 -6.50 -1.32
CA ARG A 45 6.91 -5.66 -0.12
C ARG A 45 5.51 -5.06 -0.06
N THR A 46 5.02 -4.85 1.15
CA THR A 46 3.79 -4.10 1.40
C THR A 46 4.13 -2.62 1.54
N VAL A 47 3.43 -1.79 0.77
CA VAL A 47 3.69 -0.34 0.70
C VAL A 47 2.39 0.44 0.83
N GLU A 48 2.50 1.71 1.19
CA GLU A 48 1.42 2.69 1.14
C GLU A 48 1.76 3.76 0.11
N VAL A 49 0.83 4.01 -0.82
CA VAL A 49 0.99 5.00 -1.88
C VAL A 49 -0.18 5.94 -1.89
N GLU A 50 0.11 7.24 -1.86
CA GLU A 50 -0.88 8.29 -2.06
C GLU A 50 -0.75 8.82 -3.49
N ALA A 51 -1.83 8.76 -4.26
CA ALA A 51 -1.82 9.20 -5.65
C ALA A 51 -3.21 9.52 -6.19
N ARG A 52 -3.21 10.16 -7.36
CA ARG A 52 -4.43 10.49 -8.09
C ARG A 52 -4.93 9.28 -8.88
N VAL A 53 -6.23 9.05 -8.82
CA VAL A 53 -6.90 8.05 -9.66
C VAL A 53 -7.23 8.67 -11.02
N VAL A 54 -6.80 8.03 -12.09
CA VAL A 54 -7.11 8.47 -13.46
C VAL A 54 -8.09 7.57 -14.19
N ALA A 55 -8.21 6.32 -13.76
CA ALA A 55 -9.17 5.38 -14.31
C ALA A 55 -9.54 4.30 -13.30
N ILE A 56 -10.78 3.85 -13.36
CA ILE A 56 -11.28 2.67 -12.66
C ILE A 56 -11.90 1.76 -13.72
N SER A 57 -11.57 0.46 -13.70
CA SER A 57 -12.18 -0.49 -14.63
C SER A 57 -13.68 -0.63 -14.37
N ALA A 58 -14.45 -0.87 -15.43
CA ALA A 58 -15.92 -0.97 -15.34
C ALA A 58 -16.38 -2.10 -14.41
N ASP A 59 -15.60 -3.17 -14.29
CA ASP A 59 -15.86 -4.29 -13.40
C ASP A 59 -15.38 -4.08 -11.95
N GLY A 60 -14.72 -2.95 -11.67
CA GLY A 60 -14.19 -2.65 -10.34
C GLY A 60 -13.01 -3.52 -9.90
N GLN A 61 -12.37 -4.22 -10.82
CA GLN A 61 -11.25 -5.13 -10.50
C GLN A 61 -9.89 -4.43 -10.46
N SER A 62 -9.77 -3.28 -11.09
CA SER A 62 -8.52 -2.53 -11.13
C SER A 62 -8.76 -1.02 -11.14
N LEU A 63 -7.77 -0.29 -10.67
CA LEU A 63 -7.67 1.15 -10.86
C LEU A 63 -6.27 1.53 -11.33
N GLU A 64 -6.17 2.70 -11.93
CA GLU A 64 -4.91 3.25 -12.41
C GLU A 64 -4.60 4.53 -11.66
N LEU A 65 -3.40 4.56 -11.07
CA LEU A 65 -2.87 5.72 -10.37
C LEU A 65 -1.90 6.48 -11.29
N PHE A 66 -1.88 7.78 -11.15
CA PHE A 66 -0.99 8.67 -11.89
C PHE A 66 -0.25 9.60 -10.94
N ASP A 67 1.04 9.72 -11.17
CA ASP A 67 1.91 10.69 -10.51
C ASP A 67 2.33 11.76 -11.52
N SER A 68 1.89 12.98 -11.27
CA SER A 68 2.14 14.11 -12.17
C SER A 68 3.63 14.47 -12.27
N PRO A 69 4.40 14.53 -11.17
CA PRO A 69 5.81 14.88 -11.26
C PRO A 69 6.66 13.89 -12.08
N SER A 70 6.39 12.59 -11.96
CA SER A 70 7.16 11.55 -12.69
C SER A 70 6.53 11.14 -14.02
N HIS A 71 5.32 11.61 -14.33
CA HIS A 71 4.52 11.19 -15.48
C HIS A 71 4.34 9.67 -15.55
N THR A 72 4.21 9.02 -14.42
CA THR A 72 4.15 7.56 -14.31
C THR A 72 2.76 7.09 -13.93
N ARG A 73 2.33 5.98 -14.52
CA ARG A 73 1.10 5.28 -14.19
C ARG A 73 1.41 3.95 -13.52
N ILE A 74 0.65 3.63 -12.49
CA ILE A 74 0.73 2.34 -11.78
C ILE A 74 -0.64 1.71 -11.76
N SER A 75 -0.69 0.43 -12.13
CA SER A 75 -1.89 -0.39 -12.02
C SER A 75 -2.05 -0.92 -10.60
N VAL A 76 -3.26 -0.84 -10.09
CA VAL A 76 -3.64 -1.39 -8.80
C VAL A 76 -4.73 -2.43 -8.99
N GLN A 77 -4.51 -3.65 -8.53
CA GLN A 77 -5.47 -4.74 -8.55
C GLN A 77 -6.31 -4.71 -7.28
N LEU A 78 -7.63 -4.74 -7.43
CA LEU A 78 -8.60 -4.62 -6.35
C LEU A 78 -9.26 -5.94 -5.97
N ALA A 79 -8.84 -7.05 -6.58
CA ALA A 79 -9.47 -8.35 -6.39
C ALA A 79 -9.48 -8.85 -4.94
N GLN A 80 -8.52 -8.44 -4.12
CA GLN A 80 -8.43 -8.80 -2.71
C GLN A 80 -9.30 -7.94 -1.79
N LEU A 81 -9.83 -6.83 -2.28
CA LEU A 81 -10.75 -6.01 -1.50
C LEU A 81 -12.13 -6.66 -1.41
N PRO A 82 -12.84 -6.48 -0.28
CA PRO A 82 -14.24 -6.86 -0.19
C PRO A 82 -15.08 -6.21 -1.30
N LYS A 83 -16.10 -6.92 -1.77
CA LYS A 83 -16.99 -6.45 -2.82
C LYS A 83 -17.63 -5.09 -2.50
N THR A 84 -18.01 -4.89 -1.25
CA THR A 84 -18.62 -3.63 -0.77
C THR A 84 -17.66 -2.45 -0.90
N GLU A 85 -16.38 -2.63 -0.63
CA GLU A 85 -15.37 -1.59 -0.78
C GLU A 85 -15.10 -1.28 -2.26
N ARG A 86 -15.06 -2.28 -3.12
CA ARG A 86 -14.91 -2.09 -4.56
C ARG A 86 -16.08 -1.35 -5.17
N GLU A 87 -17.30 -1.70 -4.79
CA GLU A 87 -18.52 -1.02 -5.24
C GLU A 87 -18.55 0.44 -4.77
N ALA A 88 -18.13 0.71 -3.56
CA ALA A 88 -18.05 2.07 -3.04
C ALA A 88 -17.06 2.93 -3.84
N LEU A 89 -15.95 2.38 -4.30
CA LEU A 89 -15.00 3.08 -5.15
C LEU A 89 -15.60 3.43 -6.53
N ILE A 90 -16.38 2.53 -7.12
CA ILE A 90 -17.02 2.78 -8.43
C ILE A 90 -18.10 3.85 -8.32
N CYS A 91 -18.88 3.84 -7.24
CA CYS A 91 -20.01 4.74 -7.05
C CYS A 91 -19.63 6.13 -6.52
N SER A 92 -18.42 6.31 -6.03
CA SER A 92 -17.95 7.58 -5.48
C SER A 92 -17.08 8.35 -6.48
N ASP A 93 -17.08 9.68 -6.36
CA ASP A 93 -16.18 10.55 -7.13
C ASP A 93 -14.78 10.50 -6.48
N VAL A 94 -14.02 9.48 -6.82
CA VAL A 94 -12.70 9.21 -6.24
C VAL A 94 -11.63 9.92 -7.06
N ARG A 95 -10.93 10.86 -6.45
CA ARG A 95 -9.85 11.61 -7.10
C ARG A 95 -8.47 11.27 -6.56
N GLU A 96 -8.34 11.22 -5.25
CA GLU A 96 -7.10 10.91 -4.56
C GLU A 96 -7.33 9.79 -3.55
N VAL A 97 -6.42 8.84 -3.53
CA VAL A 97 -6.51 7.67 -2.66
C VAL A 97 -5.18 7.40 -1.97
N LEU A 98 -5.29 6.78 -0.81
CA LEU A 98 -4.18 6.09 -0.15
C LEU A 98 -4.38 4.59 -0.36
N VAL A 99 -3.49 3.97 -1.10
CA VAL A 99 -3.50 2.53 -1.36
C VAL A 99 -2.44 1.85 -0.52
N ARG A 100 -2.86 0.86 0.23
CA ARG A 100 -1.96 -0.07 0.91
C ARG A 100 -2.05 -1.43 0.22
N GLY A 101 -0.91 -1.97 -0.17
CA GLY A 101 -0.90 -3.24 -0.86
C GLY A 101 0.49 -3.80 -1.10
N ARG A 102 0.52 -4.99 -1.65
CA ARG A 102 1.74 -5.71 -1.96
C ARG A 102 2.16 -5.44 -3.40
N VAL A 103 3.41 -5.12 -3.60
CA VAL A 103 3.99 -4.87 -4.92
C VAL A 103 4.37 -6.17 -5.59
N SER A 104 4.00 -6.32 -6.86
CA SER A 104 4.46 -7.40 -7.72
C SER A 104 4.94 -6.85 -9.07
N MET A 105 5.85 -7.59 -9.70
CA MET A 105 6.29 -7.32 -11.07
C MET A 105 5.66 -8.35 -12.00
N VAL A 106 4.86 -7.90 -12.95
CA VAL A 106 4.20 -8.75 -13.95
C VAL A 106 4.56 -8.24 -15.34
N GLY A 107 5.27 -9.04 -16.11
CA GLY A 107 5.67 -8.69 -17.46
C GLY A 107 6.51 -7.40 -17.56
N GLY A 108 7.38 -7.16 -16.59
CA GLY A 108 8.19 -5.94 -16.49
C GLY A 108 7.43 -4.71 -16.02
N ARG A 109 6.14 -4.85 -15.67
CA ARG A 109 5.32 -3.76 -15.13
C ARG A 109 5.05 -3.96 -13.64
N MET A 110 5.13 -2.87 -12.90
CA MET A 110 4.79 -2.86 -11.49
C MET A 110 3.28 -2.83 -11.31
N THR A 111 2.80 -3.71 -10.43
CA THR A 111 1.39 -3.80 -10.04
C THR A 111 1.29 -3.84 -8.53
N ILE A 112 0.35 -3.11 -7.96
CA ILE A 112 0.05 -3.16 -6.52
C ILE A 112 -1.23 -3.97 -6.33
N HIS A 113 -1.16 -5.00 -5.50
CA HIS A 113 -2.34 -5.77 -5.07
C HIS A 113 -2.89 -5.12 -3.81
N ALA A 114 -3.94 -4.34 -3.93
CA ALA A 114 -4.49 -3.55 -2.83
C ALA A 114 -5.06 -4.43 -1.73
N GLN A 115 -4.65 -4.15 -0.51
CA GLN A 115 -5.23 -4.70 0.72
C GLN A 115 -6.24 -3.72 1.32
N SER A 116 -6.04 -2.42 1.12
CA SER A 116 -6.97 -1.37 1.47
C SER A 116 -6.82 -0.17 0.54
N VAL A 117 -7.92 0.53 0.31
CA VAL A 117 -7.96 1.79 -0.45
C VAL A 117 -8.78 2.80 0.35
N THR A 118 -8.18 3.91 0.70
CA THR A 118 -8.84 4.99 1.44
C THR A 118 -9.04 6.18 0.50
N ASN A 119 -10.29 6.62 0.38
CA ASN A 119 -10.62 7.83 -0.39
C ASN A 119 -10.29 9.08 0.44
N LEU A 120 -9.28 9.82 0.03
CA LEU A 120 -8.80 11.00 0.75
C LEU A 120 -9.76 12.20 0.64
N CYS A 121 -10.56 12.25 -0.42
CA CYS A 121 -11.57 13.30 -0.60
C CYS A 121 -12.62 13.28 0.52
N ASN A 122 -13.05 12.10 0.93
CA ASN A 122 -14.01 11.96 2.03
C ASN A 122 -13.45 12.40 3.38
N LEU A 123 -12.17 12.19 3.61
CA LEU A 123 -11.50 12.64 4.83
C LEU A 123 -11.45 14.17 4.91
N GLN A 124 -11.22 14.85 3.81
CA GLN A 124 -11.20 16.31 3.75
C GLN A 124 -12.57 16.92 4.03
N ILE A 125 -13.65 16.32 3.54
CA ILE A 125 -15.02 16.75 3.80
C ILE A 125 -15.35 16.62 5.29
N ASN A 126 -14.99 15.51 5.91
CA ASN A 126 -15.21 15.29 7.34
C ASN A 126 -14.46 16.28 8.23
N LEU A 127 -13.28 16.69 7.83
CA LEU A 127 -12.51 17.72 8.56
C LEU A 127 -13.11 19.12 8.43
N SER A 128 -13.74 19.44 7.31
CA SER A 128 -14.41 20.72 7.10
C SER A 128 -15.76 20.82 7.80
N GLU A 129 -16.40 19.71 8.11
CA GLU A 129 -17.65 19.62 8.87
C GLU A 129 -17.44 19.62 10.39
N MET A 130 -16.21 19.57 10.88
CA MET A 130 -15.95 19.70 12.30
C MET A 130 -16.35 21.09 12.79
N PRO A 131 -17.21 21.19 13.83
CA PRO A 131 -17.59 22.49 14.38
C PRO A 131 -16.33 23.18 14.92
N VAL A 132 -16.12 24.40 14.45
CA VAL A 132 -15.06 25.24 14.96
C VAL A 132 -15.34 25.49 16.45
N PRO A 133 -14.42 25.18 17.37
CA PRO A 133 -14.60 25.50 18.78
C PRO A 133 -14.69 27.02 18.95
N GLN A 134 -15.82 27.45 19.42
CA GLN A 134 -16.05 28.86 19.75
C GLN A 134 -15.33 29.22 21.02
#